data_289b80102274e9da42b66cbf609cee68
#
_entry.id   289b80102274e9da42b66cbf609cee68
#
_cell.length_a   1.000
_cell.length_b   1.000
_cell.length_c   1.000
_cell.angle_alpha   90.00
_cell.angle_beta   90.00
_cell.angle_gamma   90.00
#
_symmetry.space_group_name_H-M   'P 1'
#
loop_
_entity.id
_entity.type
_entity.pdbx_description
1 polymer ?
#
loop_
_entity_poly.entity_id
_entity_poly.type
_entity_poly.pdbx_seq_one_letter_code
_entity_poly.pdbx_strand_id
1 'polypeptide(L)'
;SAFSEKSSEEVANYLLKRDVEIITSVQVTNYENGTMTLSDNSTLETMNVFWVAGVRANSIEGLTKEAYGPGNRLLVDLYNCVQGYNNIFAIGDTALMISKEYPKGHPQVVQPAIQQARNLIQNLDRKERGLEMQPFVYHNKGSMATIGRNHAVVELKNLRFGGFPAWAVWLFIHLMSIVGVKNRLFIFVDWMWSYFTYDPSLRVIIKPLRRDKP
;
A
#
# COMPACT_ATOMS: atom_id res chain seq x y z
N SER A 1 0.73 -12.85 4.36
CA SER A 1 -0.04 -12.54 3.15
C SER A 1 -1.18 -11.60 3.50
N ALA A 2 -1.51 -10.64 2.62
CA ALA A 2 -2.65 -9.75 2.79
C ALA A 2 -3.98 -10.44 2.37
N PHE A 3 -3.88 -11.57 1.69
CA PHE A 3 -4.98 -12.36 1.16
C PHE A 3 -4.90 -13.81 1.64
N SER A 4 -6.04 -14.48 1.66
CA SER A 4 -6.13 -15.92 1.96
C SER A 4 -5.49 -16.77 0.86
N GLU A 5 -5.19 -18.02 1.18
CA GLU A 5 -4.66 -19.00 0.22
C GLU A 5 -5.57 -19.16 -1.00
N LYS A 6 -6.89 -19.24 -0.76
CA LYS A 6 -7.90 -19.35 -1.84
C LYS A 6 -7.87 -18.18 -2.82
N SER A 7 -7.71 -16.95 -2.33
CA SER A 7 -7.56 -15.79 -3.22
C SER A 7 -6.23 -15.79 -3.95
N SER A 8 -5.17 -16.23 -3.29
CA SER A 8 -3.85 -16.37 -3.92
C SER A 8 -3.86 -17.41 -5.04
N GLU A 9 -4.53 -18.56 -4.84
CA GLU A 9 -4.73 -19.57 -5.88
C GLU A 9 -5.56 -19.06 -7.06
N GLU A 10 -6.64 -18.31 -6.78
CA GLU A 10 -7.46 -17.72 -7.84
C GLU A 10 -6.65 -16.75 -8.70
N VAL A 11 -5.83 -15.89 -8.06
CA VAL A 11 -4.90 -14.97 -8.73
C VAL A 11 -3.88 -15.74 -9.56
N ALA A 12 -3.26 -16.77 -8.99
CA ALA A 12 -2.27 -17.58 -9.69
C ALA A 12 -2.88 -18.25 -10.94
N ASN A 13 -4.03 -18.88 -10.80
CA ASN A 13 -4.74 -19.51 -11.92
C ASN A 13 -5.14 -18.50 -13.01
N TYR A 14 -5.51 -17.28 -12.63
CA TYR A 14 -5.83 -16.23 -13.58
C TYR A 14 -4.59 -15.76 -14.36
N LEU A 15 -3.44 -15.64 -13.72
CA LEU A 15 -2.18 -15.24 -14.33
C LEU A 15 -1.61 -16.36 -15.24
N LEU A 16 -1.60 -17.61 -14.76
CA LEU A 16 -1.15 -18.76 -15.54
C LEU A 16 -1.93 -18.93 -16.84
N LYS A 17 -3.26 -18.70 -16.83
CA LYS A 17 -4.08 -18.70 -18.06
C LYS A 17 -3.73 -17.59 -19.06
N ARG A 18 -2.84 -16.68 -18.70
CA ARG A 18 -2.33 -15.57 -19.53
C ARG A 18 -0.85 -15.69 -19.82
N ASP A 19 -0.32 -16.89 -19.70
CA ASP A 19 1.08 -17.22 -19.96
C ASP A 19 2.06 -16.41 -19.07
N VAL A 20 1.61 -16.03 -17.85
CA VAL A 20 2.47 -15.40 -16.84
C VAL A 20 3.08 -16.49 -15.99
N GLU A 21 4.39 -16.60 -16.02
CA GLU A 21 5.14 -17.48 -15.11
C GLU A 21 5.19 -16.88 -13.71
N ILE A 22 4.91 -17.70 -12.69
CA ILE A 22 4.89 -17.28 -11.29
C ILE A 22 5.97 -18.03 -10.54
N ILE A 23 7.00 -17.33 -10.11
CA ILE A 23 8.09 -17.87 -9.31
C ILE A 23 7.91 -17.39 -7.87
N THR A 24 7.69 -18.31 -6.94
CA THR A 24 7.47 -18.02 -5.52
C THR A 24 8.58 -18.58 -4.66
N SER A 25 8.68 -18.12 -3.41
CA SER A 25 9.65 -18.59 -2.41
C SER A 25 11.12 -18.31 -2.76
N VAL A 26 11.36 -17.43 -3.72
CA VAL A 26 12.68 -16.92 -4.09
C VAL A 26 12.73 -15.41 -4.01
N GLN A 27 13.90 -14.85 -3.80
CA GLN A 27 14.14 -13.40 -3.77
C GLN A 27 15.13 -13.03 -4.88
N VAL A 28 14.94 -11.85 -5.46
CA VAL A 28 15.95 -11.28 -6.35
C VAL A 28 17.12 -10.79 -5.50
N THR A 29 18.31 -11.28 -5.77
CA THR A 29 19.56 -10.94 -5.05
C THR A 29 20.41 -9.95 -5.81
N ASN A 30 20.40 -10.01 -7.15
CA ASN A 30 21.13 -9.07 -8.00
C ASN A 30 20.44 -8.88 -9.35
N TYR A 31 20.71 -7.74 -9.98
CA TYR A 31 20.38 -7.48 -11.39
C TYR A 31 21.51 -6.70 -12.02
N GLU A 32 22.17 -7.29 -12.99
CA GLU A 32 23.30 -6.71 -13.69
C GLU A 32 23.31 -7.13 -15.16
N ASN A 33 23.58 -6.18 -16.07
CA ASN A 33 23.73 -6.41 -17.50
C ASN A 33 22.60 -7.23 -18.15
N GLY A 34 21.34 -7.01 -17.72
CA GLY A 34 20.19 -7.73 -18.28
C GLY A 34 19.97 -9.12 -17.66
N THR A 35 20.76 -9.52 -16.68
CA THR A 35 20.64 -10.80 -15.97
C THR A 35 20.19 -10.54 -14.53
N MET A 36 19.09 -11.15 -14.15
CA MET A 36 18.55 -11.17 -12.78
C MET A 36 18.99 -12.47 -12.11
N THR A 37 19.57 -12.38 -10.92
CA THR A 37 19.96 -13.53 -10.10
C THR A 37 18.95 -13.69 -8.94
N LEU A 38 18.52 -14.92 -8.71
CA LEU A 38 17.60 -15.29 -7.64
C LEU A 38 18.34 -15.94 -6.45
N SER A 39 17.68 -16.02 -5.32
CA SER A 39 18.27 -16.56 -4.07
C SER A 39 18.58 -18.05 -4.11
N ASP A 40 18.02 -18.78 -5.06
CA ASP A 40 18.33 -20.19 -5.35
C ASP A 40 19.46 -20.36 -6.38
N ASN A 41 20.15 -19.27 -6.75
CA ASN A 41 21.17 -19.15 -7.78
C ASN A 41 20.69 -19.37 -9.22
N SER A 42 19.40 -19.48 -9.46
CA SER A 42 18.86 -19.42 -10.81
C SER A 42 18.96 -18.01 -11.39
N THR A 43 18.98 -17.92 -12.72
CA THR A 43 19.08 -16.64 -13.43
C THR A 43 17.97 -16.47 -14.46
N LEU A 44 17.53 -15.23 -14.64
CA LEU A 44 16.58 -14.82 -15.67
C LEU A 44 17.19 -13.71 -16.52
N GLU A 45 17.20 -13.91 -17.83
CA GLU A 45 17.63 -12.87 -18.77
C GLU A 45 16.44 -11.97 -19.13
N THR A 46 16.53 -10.70 -18.82
CA THR A 46 15.51 -9.71 -19.16
C THR A 46 16.06 -8.30 -19.19
N MET A 47 15.65 -7.51 -20.18
CA MET A 47 15.99 -6.09 -20.28
C MET A 47 14.95 -5.17 -19.59
N ASN A 48 13.78 -5.70 -19.22
CA ASN A 48 12.72 -4.93 -18.59
C ASN A 48 12.42 -5.49 -17.20
N VAL A 49 12.69 -4.69 -16.17
CA VAL A 49 12.43 -5.04 -14.77
C VAL A 49 11.53 -4.00 -14.13
N PHE A 50 10.41 -4.44 -13.56
CA PHE A 50 9.52 -3.62 -12.77
C PHE A 50 9.66 -4.00 -11.29
N TRP A 51 10.41 -3.21 -10.53
CA TRP A 51 10.62 -3.45 -9.11
C TRP A 51 9.50 -2.85 -8.29
N VAL A 52 8.61 -3.69 -7.79
CA VAL A 52 7.42 -3.30 -7.00
C VAL A 52 7.39 -3.99 -5.62
N ALA A 53 8.55 -4.35 -5.08
CA ALA A 53 8.72 -5.16 -3.88
C ALA A 53 8.61 -4.36 -2.57
N GLY A 54 7.59 -3.50 -2.46
CA GLY A 54 7.28 -2.76 -1.24
C GLY A 54 7.86 -1.34 -1.20
N VAL A 55 7.61 -0.67 -0.08
CA VAL A 55 8.01 0.72 0.15
C VAL A 55 8.85 0.83 1.43
N ARG A 56 9.76 1.79 1.43
CA ARG A 56 10.55 2.17 2.60
C ARG A 56 10.26 3.64 2.93
N ALA A 57 10.13 3.96 4.22
CA ALA A 57 9.95 5.33 4.64
C ALA A 57 11.23 6.16 4.42
N ASN A 58 11.06 7.43 4.09
CA ASN A 58 12.17 8.35 4.00
C ASN A 58 12.65 8.74 5.40
N SER A 59 13.96 8.94 5.55
CA SER A 59 14.54 9.49 6.79
C SER A 59 14.11 10.93 6.96
N ILE A 60 13.83 11.32 8.20
CA ILE A 60 13.58 12.70 8.61
C ILE A 60 14.80 13.15 9.42
N GLU A 61 15.44 14.23 8.99
CA GLU A 61 16.60 14.77 9.68
C GLU A 61 16.21 15.33 11.07
N GLY A 62 17.12 15.24 12.02
CA GLY A 62 16.92 15.75 13.38
C GLY A 62 16.27 14.75 14.36
N LEU A 63 15.89 13.57 13.92
CA LEU A 63 15.43 12.49 14.80
C LEU A 63 16.57 11.54 15.15
N THR A 64 16.54 10.99 16.37
CA THR A 64 17.53 10.01 16.82
C THR A 64 17.36 8.67 16.10
N LYS A 65 18.44 7.89 16.01
CA LYS A 65 18.41 6.58 15.33
C LYS A 65 17.47 5.58 16.01
N GLU A 66 17.30 5.69 17.30
CA GLU A 66 16.45 4.84 18.15
C GLU A 66 14.95 5.05 17.84
N ALA A 67 14.59 6.19 17.25
CA ALA A 67 13.22 6.43 16.80
C ALA A 67 12.82 5.60 15.56
N TYR A 68 13.77 4.96 14.92
CA TYR A 68 13.53 4.20 13.68
C TYR A 68 13.52 2.68 13.88
N GLY A 69 12.56 2.03 13.27
CA GLY A 69 12.44 0.59 13.20
C GLY A 69 12.60 0.05 11.76
N PRO A 70 12.24 -1.22 11.54
CA PRO A 70 12.27 -1.85 10.22
C PRO A 70 11.60 -1.01 9.13
N GLY A 71 12.19 -1.01 7.93
CA GLY A 71 11.70 -0.22 6.81
C GLY A 71 11.89 1.28 6.95
N ASN A 72 12.77 1.72 7.86
CA ASN A 72 13.02 3.13 8.19
C ASN A 72 11.76 3.87 8.69
N ARG A 73 10.83 3.12 9.29
CA ARG A 73 9.59 3.65 9.85
C ARG A 73 9.82 4.15 11.26
N LEU A 74 9.15 5.24 11.63
CA LEU A 74 9.22 5.79 12.99
C LEU A 74 8.42 4.93 13.96
N LEU A 75 9.06 4.51 15.03
CA LEU A 75 8.41 3.79 16.13
C LEU A 75 7.46 4.75 16.84
N VAL A 76 6.19 4.39 16.92
CA VAL A 76 5.15 5.20 17.58
C VAL A 76 4.41 4.38 18.64
N ASP A 77 3.92 5.09 19.65
CA ASP A 77 3.00 4.53 20.64
C ASP A 77 1.56 4.41 20.09
N LEU A 78 0.63 3.97 20.93
CA LEU A 78 -0.78 3.83 20.56
C LEU A 78 -1.52 5.15 20.28
N TYR A 79 -0.87 6.29 20.53
CA TYR A 79 -1.39 7.63 20.27
C TYR A 79 -0.73 8.29 19.06
N ASN A 80 0.05 7.52 18.29
CA ASN A 80 0.84 7.96 17.14
C ASN A 80 2.02 8.90 17.51
N CYS A 81 2.39 9.02 18.79
CA CYS A 81 3.53 9.81 19.22
C CYS A 81 4.83 9.04 18.96
N VAL A 82 5.84 9.70 18.39
CA VAL A 82 7.14 9.10 18.09
C VAL A 82 7.90 8.81 19.40
N GLN A 83 8.46 7.63 19.54
CA GLN A 83 9.21 7.22 20.72
C GLN A 83 10.39 8.18 20.99
N GLY A 84 10.49 8.63 22.23
CA GLY A 84 11.49 9.62 22.66
C GLY A 84 11.09 11.08 22.45
N TYR A 85 9.87 11.35 21.97
CA TYR A 85 9.35 12.71 21.74
C TYR A 85 7.94 12.85 22.31
N ASN A 86 7.53 14.10 22.63
CA ASN A 86 6.20 14.39 23.21
C ASN A 86 5.32 15.19 22.25
N ASN A 87 5.88 15.71 21.18
CA ASN A 87 5.25 16.65 20.25
C ASN A 87 5.48 16.29 18.78
N ILE A 88 6.05 15.12 18.51
CA ILE A 88 6.24 14.59 17.16
C ILE A 88 5.34 13.39 16.98
N PHE A 89 4.52 13.41 15.95
CA PHE A 89 3.58 12.35 15.62
C PHE A 89 3.85 11.83 14.22
N ALA A 90 3.69 10.52 14.03
CA ALA A 90 3.78 9.90 12.73
C ALA A 90 2.57 8.98 12.48
N ILE A 91 2.08 8.97 11.24
CA ILE A 91 0.93 8.18 10.80
C ILE A 91 1.19 7.53 9.44
N GLY A 92 0.39 6.54 9.09
CA GLY A 92 0.46 5.87 7.79
C GLY A 92 1.76 5.10 7.58
N ASP A 93 2.27 5.13 6.35
CA ASP A 93 3.39 4.30 5.93
C ASP A 93 4.72 4.63 6.63
N THR A 94 4.84 5.85 7.16
CA THR A 94 6.01 6.29 7.92
C THR A 94 6.00 5.86 9.38
N ALA A 95 4.85 5.48 9.93
CA ALA A 95 4.68 5.07 11.32
C ALA A 95 4.78 3.55 11.49
N LEU A 96 5.50 3.10 12.52
CA LEU A 96 5.54 1.71 12.95
C LEU A 96 4.92 1.60 14.34
N MET A 97 3.63 1.36 14.36
CA MET A 97 2.89 1.09 15.59
C MET A 97 2.83 -0.42 15.81
N ILE A 98 3.48 -0.90 16.85
CA ILE A 98 3.49 -2.31 17.24
C ILE A 98 2.40 -2.53 18.29
N SER A 99 1.54 -3.51 18.07
CA SER A 99 0.51 -3.94 19.02
C SER A 99 0.45 -5.46 19.12
N LYS A 100 -0.32 -5.97 20.08
CA LYS A 100 -0.51 -7.41 20.25
C LYS A 100 -1.08 -8.07 18.99
N GLU A 101 -1.99 -7.39 18.29
CA GLU A 101 -2.62 -7.88 17.07
C GLU A 101 -1.74 -7.68 15.84
N TYR A 102 -0.86 -6.68 15.86
CA TYR A 102 0.06 -6.32 14.77
C TYR A 102 1.51 -6.24 15.27
N PRO A 103 2.15 -7.38 15.60
CA PRO A 103 3.50 -7.42 16.17
C PRO A 103 4.60 -6.95 15.21
N LYS A 104 4.31 -6.90 13.90
CA LYS A 104 5.19 -6.34 12.85
C LYS A 104 4.74 -4.95 12.39
N GLY A 105 3.83 -4.31 13.13
CA GLY A 105 3.18 -3.06 12.77
C GLY A 105 2.03 -3.23 11.77
N HIS A 106 1.23 -2.18 11.63
CA HIS A 106 0.14 -2.17 10.66
C HIS A 106 0.65 -2.24 9.21
N PRO A 107 -0.14 -2.83 8.29
CA PRO A 107 0.21 -2.87 6.88
C PRO A 107 0.30 -1.45 6.30
N GLN A 108 1.24 -1.25 5.37
CA GLN A 108 1.43 0.03 4.67
C GLN A 108 0.40 0.14 3.54
N VAL A 109 -0.83 0.46 3.92
CA VAL A 109 -1.97 0.66 3.03
C VAL A 109 -2.81 1.85 3.51
N VAL A 110 -3.67 2.35 2.65
CA VAL A 110 -4.48 3.57 2.89
C VAL A 110 -5.35 3.48 4.15
N GLN A 111 -5.88 2.30 4.49
CA GLN A 111 -6.85 2.14 5.58
C GLN A 111 -6.29 2.49 6.97
N PRO A 112 -5.14 1.95 7.42
CA PRO A 112 -4.52 2.38 8.68
C PRO A 112 -4.21 3.89 8.68
N ALA A 113 -3.66 4.42 7.59
CA ALA A 113 -3.28 5.83 7.49
C ALA A 113 -4.46 6.78 7.73
N ILE A 114 -5.60 6.54 7.07
CA ILE A 114 -6.82 7.35 7.26
C ILE A 114 -7.35 7.23 8.70
N GLN A 115 -7.36 6.02 9.26
CA GLN A 115 -7.86 5.79 10.62
C GLN A 115 -6.95 6.40 11.67
N GLN A 116 -5.63 6.29 11.51
CA GLN A 116 -4.64 6.96 12.37
C GLN A 116 -4.78 8.48 12.32
N ALA A 117 -4.92 9.06 11.12
CA ALA A 117 -5.12 10.50 10.97
C ALA A 117 -6.36 10.99 11.72
N ARG A 118 -7.48 10.28 11.61
CA ARG A 118 -8.72 10.61 12.33
C ARG A 118 -8.56 10.51 13.84
N ASN A 119 -7.96 9.42 14.32
CA ASN A 119 -7.68 9.24 15.76
C ASN A 119 -6.75 10.33 16.28
N LEU A 120 -5.68 10.66 15.55
CA LEU A 120 -4.74 11.70 15.94
C LEU A 120 -5.39 13.08 16.05
N ILE A 121 -6.21 13.47 15.04
CA ILE A 121 -6.92 14.76 15.08
C ILE A 121 -7.86 14.83 16.29
N GLN A 122 -8.60 13.77 16.57
CA GLN A 122 -9.48 13.69 17.75
C GLN A 122 -8.67 13.77 19.05
N ASN A 123 -7.52 13.13 19.12
CA ASN A 123 -6.64 13.17 20.29
C ASN A 123 -6.01 14.53 20.50
N LEU A 124 -5.64 15.26 19.45
CA LEU A 124 -5.15 16.63 19.57
C LEU A 124 -6.23 17.57 20.10
N ASP A 125 -7.46 17.50 19.60
CA ASP A 125 -8.61 18.27 20.15
C ASP A 125 -8.88 17.91 21.62
N ARG A 126 -8.86 16.62 21.97
CA ARG A 126 -9.02 16.16 23.35
C ARG A 126 -7.92 16.73 24.28
N LYS A 127 -6.67 16.72 23.81
CA LYS A 127 -5.52 17.23 24.55
C LYS A 127 -5.66 18.74 24.82
N GLU A 128 -6.11 19.52 23.83
CA GLU A 128 -6.38 20.96 23.99
C GLU A 128 -7.48 21.24 25.01
N ARG A 129 -8.47 20.36 25.12
CA ARG A 129 -9.56 20.44 26.11
C ARG A 129 -9.22 19.83 27.47
N GLY A 130 -8.00 19.36 27.69
CA GLY A 130 -7.59 18.72 28.94
C GLY A 130 -8.21 17.33 29.17
N LEU A 131 -8.70 16.67 28.10
CA LEU A 131 -9.29 15.34 28.14
C LEU A 131 -8.25 14.26 27.84
N GLU A 132 -8.44 13.06 28.36
CA GLU A 132 -7.56 11.92 28.09
C GLU A 132 -7.60 11.53 26.60
N MET A 133 -6.43 11.27 26.02
CA MET A 133 -6.31 10.73 24.66
C MET A 133 -6.82 9.28 24.60
N GLN A 134 -7.30 8.86 23.44
CA GLN A 134 -7.77 7.50 23.20
C GLN A 134 -6.78 6.72 22.32
N PRO A 135 -6.41 5.48 22.71
CA PRO A 135 -5.51 4.67 21.92
C PRO A 135 -6.10 4.35 20.55
N PHE A 136 -5.24 4.27 19.57
CA PHE A 136 -5.61 3.85 18.22
C PHE A 136 -5.95 2.37 18.18
N VAL A 137 -7.08 2.03 17.57
CA VAL A 137 -7.50 0.67 17.28
C VAL A 137 -7.78 0.56 15.79
N TYR A 138 -7.06 -0.32 15.10
CA TYR A 138 -7.25 -0.53 13.68
C TYR A 138 -8.43 -1.44 13.38
N HIS A 139 -9.38 -0.94 12.62
CA HIS A 139 -10.51 -1.69 12.10
C HIS A 139 -10.24 -2.13 10.66
N ASN A 140 -9.84 -3.39 10.49
CA ASN A 140 -9.62 -3.95 9.16
C ASN A 140 -10.96 -4.12 8.42
N LYS A 141 -11.13 -3.39 7.31
CA LYS A 141 -12.32 -3.41 6.46
C LYS A 141 -12.26 -4.46 5.35
N GLY A 142 -11.19 -5.24 5.31
CA GLY A 142 -10.92 -6.20 4.27
C GLY A 142 -9.88 -5.70 3.26
N SER A 143 -9.59 -6.54 2.30
CA SER A 143 -8.59 -6.31 1.26
C SER A 143 -9.21 -6.51 -0.12
N MET A 144 -8.74 -5.74 -1.10
CA MET A 144 -9.13 -5.91 -2.49
C MET A 144 -7.98 -5.54 -3.42
N ALA A 145 -7.81 -6.32 -4.48
CA ALA A 145 -6.76 -6.11 -5.48
C ALA A 145 -7.28 -6.41 -6.88
N THR A 146 -6.92 -5.54 -7.84
CA THR A 146 -7.13 -5.82 -9.26
C THR A 146 -5.98 -6.65 -9.80
N ILE A 147 -6.29 -7.60 -10.69
CA ILE A 147 -5.31 -8.49 -11.31
C ILE A 147 -5.22 -8.20 -12.81
N GLY A 148 -5.76 -7.10 -13.21
CA GLY A 148 -5.86 -6.71 -14.62
C GLY A 148 -7.24 -6.15 -14.92
N ARG A 149 -7.55 -6.07 -16.20
CA ARG A 149 -8.82 -5.53 -16.66
C ARG A 149 -9.94 -6.54 -16.41
N ASN A 150 -11.07 -6.07 -15.87
CA ASN A 150 -12.26 -6.87 -15.59
C ASN A 150 -12.07 -8.00 -14.58
N HIS A 151 -10.95 -8.01 -13.85
CA HIS A 151 -10.70 -9.03 -12.84
C HIS A 151 -10.07 -8.44 -11.57
N ALA A 152 -10.66 -8.79 -10.44
CA ALA A 152 -10.16 -8.44 -9.12
C ALA A 152 -10.49 -9.55 -8.13
N VAL A 153 -9.88 -9.50 -6.96
CA VAL A 153 -10.28 -10.28 -5.80
C VAL A 153 -10.65 -9.34 -4.65
N VAL A 154 -11.71 -9.69 -3.95
CA VAL A 154 -12.22 -8.97 -2.78
C VAL A 154 -12.36 -9.96 -1.63
N GLU A 155 -11.76 -9.61 -0.50
CA GLU A 155 -11.89 -10.30 0.78
C GLU A 155 -12.37 -9.33 1.85
N LEU A 156 -13.57 -9.51 2.30
CA LEU A 156 -14.16 -8.87 3.47
C LEU A 156 -14.22 -9.89 4.61
N LYS A 157 -14.53 -9.43 5.82
CA LYS A 157 -14.54 -10.30 7.01
C LYS A 157 -15.30 -11.62 6.82
N ASN A 158 -16.46 -11.59 6.13
CA ASN A 158 -17.34 -12.73 5.95
C ASN A 158 -17.71 -13.01 4.49
N LEU A 159 -17.11 -12.30 3.54
CA LEU A 159 -17.46 -12.40 2.13
C LEU A 159 -16.20 -12.37 1.29
N ARG A 160 -16.10 -13.34 0.38
CA ARG A 160 -15.04 -13.43 -0.62
C ARG A 160 -15.63 -13.67 -1.99
N PHE A 161 -15.20 -12.91 -2.97
CA PHE A 161 -15.56 -13.08 -4.37
C PHE A 161 -14.51 -12.49 -5.30
N GLY A 162 -14.47 -12.96 -6.54
CA GLY A 162 -13.51 -12.55 -7.55
C GLY A 162 -14.17 -12.22 -8.87
N GLY A 163 -13.33 -12.01 -9.90
CA GLY A 163 -13.74 -11.75 -11.26
C GLY A 163 -14.30 -10.35 -11.50
N PHE A 164 -15.20 -10.24 -12.49
CA PHE A 164 -15.80 -8.97 -12.89
C PHE A 164 -16.61 -8.28 -11.76
N PRO A 165 -17.44 -8.98 -10.96
CA PRO A 165 -18.14 -8.33 -9.85
C PRO A 165 -17.19 -7.69 -8.83
N ALA A 166 -16.08 -8.36 -8.51
CA ALA A 166 -15.05 -7.82 -7.62
C ALA A 166 -14.40 -6.57 -8.21
N TRP A 167 -14.13 -6.58 -9.52
CA TRP A 167 -13.56 -5.45 -10.22
C TRP A 167 -14.54 -4.24 -10.27
N ALA A 168 -15.81 -4.46 -10.51
CA ALA A 168 -16.82 -3.41 -10.47
C ALA A 168 -16.96 -2.79 -9.06
N VAL A 169 -16.97 -3.61 -8.01
CA VAL A 169 -16.98 -3.14 -6.62
C VAL A 169 -15.70 -2.36 -6.29
N TRP A 170 -14.55 -2.83 -6.74
CA TRP A 170 -13.27 -2.14 -6.58
C TRP A 170 -13.32 -0.75 -7.21
N LEU A 171 -13.78 -0.63 -8.47
CA LEU A 171 -13.93 0.66 -9.17
C LEU A 171 -14.86 1.60 -8.40
N PHE A 172 -16.03 1.10 -7.99
CA PHE A 172 -17.02 1.90 -7.27
C PHE A 172 -16.45 2.45 -5.96
N ILE A 173 -15.83 1.61 -5.14
CA ILE A 173 -15.26 2.03 -3.85
C ILE A 173 -14.14 3.06 -4.04
N HIS A 174 -13.26 2.86 -5.04
CA HIS A 174 -12.17 3.79 -5.32
C HIS A 174 -12.70 5.12 -5.86
N LEU A 175 -13.69 5.10 -6.76
CA LEU A 175 -14.34 6.30 -7.24
C LEU A 175 -15.00 7.09 -6.09
N MET A 176 -15.71 6.39 -5.19
CA MET A 176 -16.37 7.04 -4.04
C MET A 176 -15.37 7.57 -3.01
N SER A 177 -14.16 7.05 -2.95
CA SER A 177 -13.10 7.54 -2.06
C SER A 177 -12.47 8.86 -2.51
N ILE A 178 -12.69 9.26 -3.77
CA ILE A 178 -12.15 10.52 -4.31
C ILE A 178 -12.90 11.71 -3.71
N VAL A 179 -12.15 12.71 -3.27
CA VAL A 179 -12.70 13.92 -2.66
C VAL A 179 -13.27 14.85 -3.74
N GLY A 180 -14.52 15.31 -3.52
CA GLY A 180 -15.20 16.25 -4.38
C GLY A 180 -16.01 15.60 -5.52
N VAL A 181 -17.26 16.01 -5.67
CA VAL A 181 -18.17 15.48 -6.70
C VAL A 181 -17.64 15.76 -8.11
N LYS A 182 -17.10 16.95 -8.34
CA LYS A 182 -16.51 17.35 -9.63
C LYS A 182 -15.40 16.38 -10.04
N ASN A 183 -14.47 16.09 -9.14
CA ASN A 183 -13.35 15.18 -9.40
C ASN A 183 -13.84 13.76 -9.69
N ARG A 184 -14.84 13.27 -8.96
CA ARG A 184 -15.46 11.95 -9.22
C ARG A 184 -16.03 11.85 -10.61
N LEU A 185 -16.74 12.88 -11.07
CA LEU A 185 -17.34 12.89 -12.41
C LEU A 185 -16.24 12.88 -13.50
N PHE A 186 -15.22 13.72 -13.37
CA PHE A 186 -14.12 13.74 -14.34
C PHE A 186 -13.41 12.39 -14.42
N ILE A 187 -13.05 11.81 -13.27
CA ILE A 187 -12.36 10.52 -13.24
C ILE A 187 -13.26 9.39 -13.73
N PHE A 188 -14.55 9.43 -13.41
CA PHE A 188 -15.52 8.46 -13.94
C PHE A 188 -15.59 8.49 -15.47
N VAL A 189 -15.71 9.69 -16.07
CA VAL A 189 -15.74 9.86 -17.53
C VAL A 189 -14.42 9.40 -18.16
N ASP A 190 -13.28 9.76 -17.56
CA ASP A 190 -11.95 9.36 -18.01
C ASP A 190 -11.76 7.83 -17.96
N TRP A 191 -12.19 7.18 -16.87
CA TRP A 191 -12.17 5.73 -16.77
C TRP A 191 -13.09 5.06 -17.78
N MET A 192 -14.29 5.60 -17.99
CA MET A 192 -15.20 5.09 -19.04
C MET A 192 -14.58 5.22 -20.42
N TRP A 193 -14.03 6.39 -20.75
CA TRP A 193 -13.35 6.60 -22.02
C TRP A 193 -12.20 5.62 -22.23
N SER A 194 -11.29 5.54 -21.26
CA SER A 194 -10.16 4.60 -21.27
C SER A 194 -10.60 3.13 -21.35
N TYR A 195 -11.75 2.80 -20.75
CA TYR A 195 -12.32 1.46 -20.81
C TYR A 195 -12.77 1.07 -22.23
N PHE A 196 -13.38 1.96 -22.97
CA PHE A 196 -13.89 1.68 -24.33
C PHE A 196 -12.83 1.88 -25.42
N THR A 197 -11.99 2.89 -25.28
CA THR A 197 -11.02 3.25 -26.32
C THR A 197 -9.68 2.53 -26.19
N TYR A 198 -9.36 1.94 -25.02
CA TYR A 198 -8.04 1.39 -24.70
C TYR A 198 -6.91 2.42 -24.75
N ASP A 199 -7.25 3.71 -24.82
CA ASP A 199 -6.29 4.80 -24.81
C ASP A 199 -6.13 5.36 -23.38
N PRO A 200 -4.97 5.18 -22.73
CA PRO A 200 -4.70 5.80 -21.45
C PRO A 200 -4.48 7.30 -21.67
N SER A 201 -5.32 8.14 -21.08
CA SER A 201 -5.31 9.60 -21.23
C SER A 201 -4.02 10.28 -20.77
N LEU A 202 -3.17 9.58 -20.00
CA LEU A 202 -1.91 10.11 -19.48
C LEU A 202 -0.78 9.08 -19.60
N ARG A 203 0.14 9.35 -20.54
CA ARG A 203 1.45 8.67 -20.62
C ARG A 203 2.55 9.61 -20.13
N VAL A 204 2.50 10.00 -18.85
CA VAL A 204 3.53 10.87 -18.28
C VAL A 204 4.65 10.01 -17.70
N ILE A 205 5.82 10.07 -18.32
CA ILE A 205 7.06 9.51 -17.77
C ILE A 205 7.71 10.62 -16.95
N ILE A 206 7.56 10.57 -15.64
CA ILE A 206 8.25 11.47 -14.72
C ILE A 206 9.65 10.90 -14.51
N LYS A 207 10.67 11.48 -15.13
CA LYS A 207 12.05 11.19 -14.77
C LYS A 207 12.33 11.84 -13.40
N PRO A 208 12.80 11.09 -12.40
CA PRO A 208 13.23 11.72 -11.16
C PRO A 208 14.37 12.68 -11.48
N LEU A 209 14.26 13.93 -11.05
CA LEU A 209 15.36 14.86 -11.07
C LEU A 209 16.49 14.22 -10.24
N ARG A 210 17.58 13.81 -10.89
CA ARG A 210 18.83 13.52 -10.19
C ARG A 210 19.21 14.80 -9.45
N ARG A 211 19.02 14.81 -8.14
CA ARG A 211 19.74 15.73 -7.29
C ARG A 211 21.19 15.23 -7.31
N ASP A 212 22.01 15.87 -8.12
CA ASP A 212 23.44 15.70 -7.98
C ASP A 212 23.77 16.10 -6.53
N LYS A 213 24.25 15.13 -5.77
CA LYS A 213 24.76 15.42 -4.43
C LYS A 213 25.99 16.31 -4.62
N PRO A 214 26.11 17.41 -3.84
CA PRO A 214 27.34 18.18 -3.80
C PRO A 214 28.52 17.36 -3.30
#